data_08107916d690aa78b78c9baf0384ef8f
#
_entry.id   08107916d690aa78b78c9baf0384ef8f
#
_cell.length_a   1.000
_cell.length_b   1.000
_cell.length_c   1.000
_cell.angle_alpha   90.00
_cell.angle_beta   90.00
_cell.angle_gamma   90.00
#
_symmetry.space_group_name_H-M   'P 1'
#
loop_
_entity.id
_entity.type
_entity.pdbx_description
1 polymer ?
#
loop_
_entity_poly.entity_id
_entity_poly.type
_entity_poly.pdbx_seq_one_letter_code
_entity_poly.pdbx_strand_id
1 'polypeptide(L)'
;MIIKMSLVTATFVSLSIMLWIMIGENELSKKKKIGIGIFYGLCAIFSTHLGINYGNMLLNVRDLAPLIAGLFFDPLSGLIAGFIGGIERYIVGTYFNVGAYTTIACSVSTCLAGFLALFLNKIVLEGKKPDLTYALFFGAVMEVFHMYAVIITHRDDMRMAFKVVNICSIPMIVFTAIGLA
;
A
#
# COMPACT_ATOMS: atom_id res chain seq x y z
N MET A 1 -4.21 5.68 -17.74
CA MET A 1 -4.40 5.35 -16.32
C MET A 1 -4.02 3.90 -16.05
N ILE A 2 -4.75 2.95 -16.58
CA ILE A 2 -4.54 1.49 -16.37
C ILE A 2 -3.10 1.05 -16.64
N ILE A 3 -2.53 1.38 -17.79
CA ILE A 3 -1.16 1.01 -18.18
C ILE A 3 -0.11 1.43 -17.13
N LYS A 4 -0.23 2.65 -16.60
CA LYS A 4 0.72 3.16 -15.61
C LYS A 4 0.60 2.40 -14.27
N MET A 5 -0.62 2.13 -13.82
CA MET A 5 -0.86 1.33 -12.62
C MET A 5 -0.38 -0.12 -12.80
N SER A 6 -0.67 -0.73 -13.95
CA SER A 6 -0.15 -2.08 -14.29
C SER A 6 1.37 -2.14 -14.25
N LEU A 7 2.04 -1.14 -14.80
CA LEU A 7 3.51 -1.08 -14.82
C LEU A 7 4.09 -0.98 -13.40
N VAL A 8 3.53 -0.11 -12.56
CA VAL A 8 3.97 0.03 -11.16
C VAL A 8 3.72 -1.26 -10.38
N THR A 9 2.54 -1.87 -10.53
CA THR A 9 2.21 -3.14 -9.89
C THR A 9 3.17 -4.26 -10.34
N ALA A 10 3.38 -4.40 -11.65
CA ALA A 10 4.31 -5.39 -12.21
C ALA A 10 5.75 -5.18 -11.71
N THR A 11 6.18 -3.91 -11.57
CA THR A 11 7.48 -3.59 -10.98
C THR A 11 7.58 -4.05 -9.53
N PHE A 12 6.55 -3.81 -8.71
CA PHE A 12 6.53 -4.27 -7.33
C PHE A 12 6.61 -5.79 -7.23
N VAL A 13 5.80 -6.50 -8.01
CA VAL A 13 5.80 -7.97 -8.05
C VAL A 13 7.18 -8.49 -8.48
N SER A 14 7.74 -7.96 -9.56
CA SER A 14 9.07 -8.38 -10.06
C SER A 14 10.18 -8.14 -9.03
N LEU A 15 10.20 -6.97 -8.39
CA LEU A 15 11.16 -6.67 -7.33
C LEU A 15 10.98 -7.58 -6.11
N SER A 16 9.74 -7.92 -5.77
CA SER A 16 9.43 -8.81 -4.66
C SER A 16 9.91 -10.23 -4.92
N ILE A 17 9.70 -10.76 -6.12
CA ILE A 17 10.19 -12.08 -6.53
C ILE A 17 11.73 -12.10 -6.51
N MET A 18 12.36 -11.07 -7.07
CA MET A 18 13.83 -10.97 -7.07
C MET A 18 14.39 -10.92 -5.65
N LEU A 19 13.80 -10.11 -4.78
CA LEU A 19 14.21 -10.00 -3.38
C LEU A 19 14.01 -11.32 -2.63
N TRP A 20 12.90 -12.02 -2.89
CA TRP A 20 12.64 -13.33 -2.32
C TRP A 20 13.71 -14.36 -2.71
N ILE A 21 14.04 -14.44 -3.99
CA ILE A 21 15.09 -15.35 -4.49
C ILE A 21 16.45 -15.04 -3.82
N MET A 22 16.79 -13.76 -3.64
CA MET A 22 18.04 -13.35 -3.01
C MET A 22 18.12 -13.66 -1.51
N ILE A 23 17.00 -13.58 -0.81
CA ILE A 23 16.95 -13.79 0.66
C ILE A 23 16.89 -15.27 1.01
N GLY A 24 16.24 -16.10 0.17
CA GLY A 24 15.95 -17.50 0.44
C GLY A 24 14.95 -17.70 1.57
N GLU A 25 14.80 -18.94 2.03
CA GLU A 25 13.81 -19.34 3.05
C GLU A 25 14.35 -19.26 4.50
N ASN A 26 15.54 -18.70 4.71
CA ASN A 26 16.15 -18.60 6.02
C ASN A 26 15.44 -17.59 6.93
N GLU A 27 15.48 -17.84 8.23
CA GLU A 27 15.01 -16.87 9.22
C GLU A 27 15.70 -15.51 9.07
N LEU A 28 14.90 -14.46 9.01
CA LEU A 28 15.38 -13.10 8.80
C LEU A 28 15.96 -12.52 10.10
N SER A 29 17.22 -12.13 10.08
CA SER A 29 17.80 -11.35 11.18
C SER A 29 17.09 -9.99 11.31
N LYS A 30 17.10 -9.39 12.52
CA LYS A 30 16.46 -8.10 12.78
C LYS A 30 16.95 -7.01 11.80
N LYS A 31 18.22 -7.00 11.44
CA LYS A 31 18.79 -6.04 10.47
C LYS A 31 18.18 -6.23 9.08
N LYS A 32 18.02 -7.48 8.63
CA LYS A 32 17.40 -7.79 7.34
C LYS A 32 15.92 -7.36 7.32
N LYS A 33 15.16 -7.61 8.40
CA LYS A 33 13.76 -7.18 8.51
C LYS A 33 13.63 -5.65 8.38
N ILE A 34 14.48 -4.89 9.06
CA ILE A 34 14.52 -3.41 8.95
C ILE A 34 14.90 -3.00 7.52
N GLY A 35 15.92 -3.62 6.92
CA GLY A 35 16.35 -3.33 5.54
C GLY A 35 15.23 -3.56 4.52
N ILE A 36 14.49 -4.67 4.64
CA ILE A 36 13.32 -4.96 3.80
C ILE A 36 12.22 -3.90 4.00
N GLY A 37 11.97 -3.52 5.25
CA GLY A 37 10.99 -2.47 5.56
C GLY A 37 11.35 -1.12 4.93
N ILE A 38 12.62 -0.72 4.98
CA ILE A 38 13.11 0.50 4.33
C ILE A 38 12.99 0.37 2.80
N PHE A 39 13.37 -0.76 2.22
CA PHE A 39 13.25 -0.99 0.78
C PHE A 39 11.81 -0.84 0.29
N TYR A 40 10.84 -1.48 0.95
CA TYR A 40 9.43 -1.33 0.59
C TYR A 40 8.86 0.05 0.95
N GLY A 41 9.40 0.72 1.96
CA GLY A 41 9.10 2.11 2.23
C GLY A 41 9.50 3.02 1.06
N LEU A 42 10.69 2.81 0.48
CA LEU A 42 11.12 3.50 -0.74
C LEU A 42 10.22 3.14 -1.93
N CYS A 43 9.82 1.89 -2.08
CA CYS A 43 8.85 1.48 -3.10
C CYS A 43 7.51 2.22 -2.94
N ALA A 44 7.02 2.41 -1.71
CA ALA A 44 5.83 3.20 -1.43
C ALA A 44 6.01 4.67 -1.86
N ILE A 45 7.16 5.28 -1.58
CA ILE A 45 7.53 6.63 -2.04
C ILE A 45 7.51 6.70 -3.57
N PHE A 46 8.17 5.76 -4.25
CA PHE A 46 8.14 5.69 -5.71
C PHE A 46 6.71 5.60 -6.25
N SER A 47 5.84 4.80 -5.63
CA SER A 47 4.44 4.72 -6.03
C SER A 47 3.70 6.05 -5.88
N THR A 48 4.03 6.86 -4.87
CA THR A 48 3.49 8.21 -4.73
C THR A 48 3.88 9.09 -5.92
N HIS A 49 5.16 9.15 -6.26
CA HIS A 49 5.67 9.99 -7.34
C HIS A 49 5.29 9.48 -8.74
N LEU A 50 5.13 8.18 -8.92
CA LEU A 50 4.61 7.58 -10.14
C LEU A 50 3.08 7.58 -10.21
N GLY A 51 2.40 8.00 -9.17
CA GLY A 51 0.94 8.08 -9.11
C GLY A 51 0.34 8.95 -10.22
N ILE A 52 -0.95 8.78 -10.45
CA ILE A 52 -1.70 9.52 -11.46
C ILE A 52 -2.45 10.62 -10.75
N ASN A 53 -2.08 11.86 -11.04
CA ASN A 53 -2.80 13.01 -10.53
C ASN A 53 -4.05 13.23 -11.38
N TYR A 54 -5.23 13.13 -10.77
CA TYR A 54 -6.52 13.38 -11.40
C TYR A 54 -7.27 14.44 -10.59
N GLY A 55 -7.30 15.67 -11.11
CA GLY A 55 -7.78 16.80 -10.32
C GLY A 55 -6.88 17.00 -9.09
N ASN A 56 -7.47 17.01 -7.91
CA ASN A 56 -6.75 17.18 -6.66
C ASN A 56 -6.57 15.85 -5.87
N MET A 57 -6.67 14.71 -6.55
CA MET A 57 -6.52 13.36 -5.98
C MET A 57 -5.38 12.60 -6.66
N LEU A 58 -4.78 11.67 -5.94
CA LEU A 58 -3.67 10.87 -6.41
C LEU A 58 -4.03 9.38 -6.41
N LEU A 59 -4.09 8.79 -7.61
CA LEU A 59 -4.29 7.34 -7.77
C LEU A 59 -2.93 6.64 -7.83
N ASN A 60 -2.74 5.64 -6.98
CA ASN A 60 -1.54 4.81 -6.97
C ASN A 60 -1.83 3.45 -6.29
N VAL A 61 -0.83 2.59 -6.26
CA VAL A 61 -0.85 1.27 -5.59
C VAL A 61 0.13 1.23 -4.41
N ARG A 62 0.30 2.35 -3.71
CA ARG A 62 1.29 2.49 -2.64
C ARG A 62 1.07 1.52 -1.49
N ASP A 63 -0.18 1.26 -1.13
CA ASP A 63 -0.55 0.40 -0.01
C ASP A 63 -0.16 -1.07 -0.25
N LEU A 64 0.12 -1.44 -1.50
CA LEU A 64 0.68 -2.74 -1.88
C LEU A 64 2.07 -2.99 -1.26
N ALA A 65 2.91 -1.96 -1.17
CA ALA A 65 4.28 -2.11 -0.66
C ALA A 65 4.33 -2.59 0.80
N PRO A 66 3.67 -1.94 1.79
CA PRO A 66 3.64 -2.44 3.16
C PRO A 66 2.91 -3.78 3.31
N LEU A 67 1.90 -4.07 2.48
CA LEU A 67 1.23 -5.37 2.48
C LEU A 67 2.18 -6.49 2.06
N ILE A 68 2.89 -6.33 0.94
CA ILE A 68 3.89 -7.33 0.51
C ILE A 68 4.97 -7.50 1.57
N ALA A 69 5.55 -6.41 2.06
CA ALA A 69 6.61 -6.47 3.07
C ALA A 69 6.17 -7.23 4.33
N GLY A 70 4.95 -6.98 4.80
CA GLY A 70 4.45 -7.55 6.05
C GLY A 70 3.90 -8.97 5.93
N LEU A 71 3.30 -9.33 4.81
CA LEU A 71 2.67 -10.64 4.62
C LEU A 71 3.63 -11.69 4.05
N PHE A 72 4.56 -11.29 3.18
CA PHE A 72 5.44 -12.24 2.51
C PHE A 72 6.85 -12.30 3.08
N PHE A 73 7.31 -11.25 3.77
CA PHE A 73 8.64 -11.22 4.37
C PHE A 73 8.60 -11.20 5.90
N ASP A 74 8.15 -10.12 6.52
CA ASP A 74 8.07 -10.03 7.99
C ASP A 74 7.15 -8.90 8.43
N PRO A 75 6.29 -9.10 9.47
CA PRO A 75 5.39 -8.09 9.99
C PRO A 75 6.05 -6.75 10.34
N LEU A 76 7.27 -6.79 10.90
CA LEU A 76 8.01 -5.57 11.23
C LEU A 76 8.39 -4.79 9.96
N SER A 77 8.73 -5.51 8.88
CA SER A 77 9.03 -4.89 7.59
C SER A 77 7.81 -4.15 7.03
N GLY A 78 6.63 -4.74 7.14
CA GLY A 78 5.36 -4.10 6.74
C GLY A 78 5.07 -2.82 7.52
N LEU A 79 5.26 -2.85 8.84
CA LEU A 79 5.10 -1.67 9.69
C LEU A 79 6.04 -0.53 9.27
N ILE A 80 7.33 -0.83 9.12
CA ILE A 80 8.33 0.17 8.74
C ILE A 80 7.99 0.77 7.37
N ALA A 81 7.63 -0.06 6.39
CA ALA A 81 7.24 0.39 5.05
C ALA A 81 5.99 1.27 5.09
N GLY A 82 4.98 0.90 5.87
CA GLY A 82 3.75 1.66 6.05
C GLY A 82 4.00 3.05 6.66
N PHE A 83 4.85 3.12 7.70
CA PHE A 83 5.21 4.39 8.31
C PHE A 83 6.01 5.28 7.36
N ILE A 84 7.03 4.76 6.67
CA ILE A 84 7.82 5.52 5.71
C ILE A 84 6.92 6.08 4.60
N GLY A 85 6.12 5.23 3.96
CA GLY A 85 5.23 5.65 2.88
C GLY A 85 4.11 6.59 3.33
N GLY A 86 3.54 6.36 4.53
CA GLY A 86 2.49 7.22 5.09
C GLY A 86 2.99 8.60 5.47
N ILE A 87 4.16 8.70 6.12
CA ILE A 87 4.77 9.99 6.49
C ILE A 87 5.15 10.78 5.25
N GLU A 88 5.82 10.14 4.28
CA GLU A 88 6.16 10.78 3.01
C GLU A 88 4.91 11.30 2.30
N ARG A 89 3.85 10.49 2.21
CA ARG A 89 2.59 10.90 1.59
C ARG A 89 1.99 12.14 2.26
N TYR A 90 2.05 12.21 3.59
CA TYR A 90 1.60 13.38 4.33
C TYR A 90 2.41 14.63 3.99
N ILE A 91 3.73 14.51 3.96
CA ILE A 91 4.65 15.60 3.61
C ILE A 91 4.37 16.10 2.20
N VAL A 92 4.34 15.20 1.22
CA VAL A 92 4.17 15.57 -0.20
C VAL A 92 2.79 16.18 -0.46
N GLY A 93 1.75 15.66 0.16
CA GLY A 93 0.41 16.20 0.00
C GLY A 93 0.22 17.56 0.67
N THR A 94 0.83 17.76 1.84
CA THR A 94 0.66 18.99 2.64
C THR A 94 1.54 20.13 2.12
N TYR A 95 2.81 19.87 1.85
CA TYR A 95 3.77 20.91 1.49
C TYR A 95 3.93 21.13 -0.01
N PHE A 96 3.68 20.10 -0.81
CA PHE A 96 3.85 20.17 -2.29
C PHE A 96 2.51 20.10 -3.05
N ASN A 97 1.38 20.04 -2.35
CA ASN A 97 0.03 20.00 -2.93
C ASN A 97 -0.22 18.84 -3.91
N VAL A 98 0.54 17.76 -3.84
CA VAL A 98 0.36 16.60 -4.71
C VAL A 98 -0.80 15.75 -4.21
N GLY A 99 -1.92 15.76 -4.92
CA GLY A 99 -3.13 15.06 -4.50
C GLY A 99 -3.64 15.54 -3.14
N ALA A 100 -3.62 16.86 -2.91
CA ALA A 100 -3.88 17.48 -1.61
C ALA A 100 -5.19 17.04 -0.97
N TYR A 101 -6.24 16.86 -1.76
CA TYR A 101 -7.54 16.42 -1.27
C TYR A 101 -7.49 15.08 -0.54
N THR A 102 -6.70 14.12 -1.02
CA THR A 102 -6.63 12.78 -0.41
C THR A 102 -5.44 12.59 0.53
N THR A 103 -4.74 13.66 0.92
CA THR A 103 -3.51 13.58 1.70
C THR A 103 -3.68 12.78 3.00
N ILE A 104 -4.62 13.19 3.85
CA ILE A 104 -4.83 12.55 5.16
C ILE A 104 -5.31 11.11 5.00
N ALA A 105 -6.32 10.88 4.15
CA ALA A 105 -6.85 9.55 3.90
C ALA A 105 -5.78 8.59 3.41
N CYS A 106 -5.01 9.00 2.40
CA CYS A 106 -3.95 8.21 1.82
C CYS A 106 -2.79 7.94 2.80
N SER A 107 -2.41 8.94 3.61
CA SER A 107 -1.34 8.77 4.61
C SER A 107 -1.72 7.79 5.70
N VAL A 108 -2.93 7.95 6.24
CA VAL A 108 -3.49 7.04 7.26
C VAL A 108 -3.65 5.63 6.68
N SER A 109 -4.18 5.51 5.46
CA SER A 109 -4.36 4.22 4.80
C SER A 109 -3.04 3.47 4.64
N THR A 110 -1.97 4.13 4.20
CA THR A 110 -0.67 3.48 4.03
C THR A 110 -0.07 3.03 5.36
N CYS A 111 -0.19 3.81 6.43
CA CYS A 111 0.19 3.36 7.77
C CYS A 111 -0.66 2.16 8.19
N LEU A 112 -1.98 2.23 7.97
CA LEU A 112 -2.91 1.15 8.31
C LEU A 112 -2.60 -0.14 7.54
N ALA A 113 -2.14 -0.07 6.28
CA ALA A 113 -1.72 -1.23 5.50
C ALA A 113 -0.57 -1.99 6.20
N GLY A 114 0.40 -1.28 6.78
CA GLY A 114 1.47 -1.89 7.58
C GLY A 114 0.96 -2.56 8.86
N PHE A 115 0.03 -1.93 9.58
CA PHE A 115 -0.61 -2.52 10.76
C PHE A 115 -1.49 -3.70 10.40
N LEU A 116 -2.26 -3.60 9.32
CA LEU A 116 -3.11 -4.69 8.83
C LEU A 116 -2.26 -5.90 8.44
N ALA A 117 -1.14 -5.70 7.75
CA ALA A 117 -0.23 -6.77 7.40
C ALA A 117 0.33 -7.48 8.64
N LEU A 118 0.70 -6.72 9.70
CA LEU A 118 1.13 -7.30 10.98
C LEU A 118 0.01 -8.10 11.65
N PHE A 119 -1.19 -7.54 11.72
CA PHE A 119 -2.35 -8.21 12.32
C PHE A 119 -2.69 -9.50 11.59
N LEU A 120 -2.81 -9.44 10.25
CA LEU A 120 -3.13 -10.58 9.41
C LEU A 120 -2.06 -11.67 9.51
N ASN A 121 -0.78 -11.30 9.44
CA ASN A 121 0.31 -12.27 9.54
C ASN A 121 0.31 -12.98 10.90
N LYS A 122 0.15 -12.25 12.02
CA LYS A 122 0.24 -12.86 13.35
C LYS A 122 -1.01 -13.59 13.79
N ILE A 123 -2.20 -13.08 13.47
CA ILE A 123 -3.46 -13.57 14.03
C ILE A 123 -4.21 -14.47 13.06
N VAL A 124 -4.27 -14.10 11.78
CA VAL A 124 -5.05 -14.85 10.78
C VAL A 124 -4.21 -15.94 10.12
N LEU A 125 -2.96 -15.62 9.79
CA LEU A 125 -2.07 -16.51 9.06
C LEU A 125 -1.12 -17.31 9.97
N GLU A 126 -1.06 -16.98 11.26
CA GLU A 126 -0.19 -17.64 12.24
C GLU A 126 1.28 -17.73 11.78
N GLY A 127 1.77 -16.65 11.16
CA GLY A 127 3.12 -16.56 10.60
C GLY A 127 3.31 -17.24 9.25
N LYS A 128 2.27 -17.85 8.68
CA LYS A 128 2.31 -18.43 7.34
C LYS A 128 2.12 -17.34 6.28
N LYS A 129 2.55 -17.62 5.06
CA LYS A 129 2.30 -16.74 3.93
C LYS A 129 0.86 -16.93 3.43
N PRO A 130 0.20 -15.87 2.95
CA PRO A 130 -1.14 -16.01 2.38
C PRO A 130 -1.09 -16.86 1.11
N ASP A 131 -2.11 -17.67 0.90
CA ASP A 131 -2.37 -18.27 -0.40
C ASP A 131 -2.98 -17.22 -1.37
N LEU A 132 -3.14 -17.61 -2.62
CA LEU A 132 -3.68 -16.75 -3.67
C LEU A 132 -5.02 -16.11 -3.28
N THR A 133 -5.92 -16.88 -2.67
CA THR A 133 -7.26 -16.43 -2.29
C THR A 133 -7.21 -15.39 -1.17
N TYR A 134 -6.43 -15.69 -0.13
CA TYR A 134 -6.22 -14.74 0.97
C TYR A 134 -5.51 -13.47 0.50
N ALA A 135 -4.51 -13.58 -0.38
CA ALA A 135 -3.79 -12.42 -0.91
C ALA A 135 -4.73 -11.49 -1.70
N LEU A 136 -5.53 -12.04 -2.62
CA LEU A 136 -6.56 -11.28 -3.34
C LEU A 136 -7.54 -10.59 -2.39
N PHE A 137 -8.05 -11.34 -1.41
CA PHE A 137 -9.01 -10.81 -0.45
C PHE A 137 -8.41 -9.68 0.41
N PHE A 138 -7.22 -9.87 0.96
CA PHE A 138 -6.57 -8.88 1.80
C PHE A 138 -6.22 -7.59 1.04
N GLY A 139 -5.75 -7.72 -0.20
CA GLY A 139 -5.50 -6.57 -1.06
C GLY A 139 -6.79 -5.79 -1.36
N ALA A 140 -7.87 -6.48 -1.67
CA ALA A 140 -9.16 -5.83 -1.91
C ALA A 140 -9.72 -5.15 -0.64
N VAL A 141 -9.69 -5.84 0.50
CA VAL A 141 -10.18 -5.31 1.79
C VAL A 141 -9.39 -4.08 2.20
N MET A 142 -8.07 -4.06 2.01
CA MET A 142 -7.25 -2.89 2.33
C MET A 142 -7.70 -1.65 1.56
N GLU A 143 -7.98 -1.79 0.26
CA GLU A 143 -8.43 -0.66 -0.54
C GLU A 143 -9.87 -0.22 -0.20
N VAL A 144 -10.72 -1.13 0.26
CA VAL A 144 -12.02 -0.77 0.82
C VAL A 144 -11.84 0.10 2.07
N PHE A 145 -10.93 -0.25 2.98
CA PHE A 145 -10.59 0.60 4.13
C PHE A 145 -10.02 1.96 3.70
N HIS A 146 -9.21 2.00 2.65
CA HIS A 146 -8.71 3.24 2.08
C HIS A 146 -9.87 4.14 1.58
N MET A 147 -10.83 3.57 0.85
CA MET A 147 -12.01 4.35 0.40
C MET A 147 -12.84 4.85 1.59
N TYR A 148 -12.98 4.05 2.64
CA TYR A 148 -13.61 4.49 3.89
C TYR A 148 -12.86 5.66 4.54
N ALA A 149 -11.53 5.62 4.55
CA ALA A 149 -10.71 6.72 5.07
C ALA A 149 -10.97 8.02 4.30
N VAL A 150 -11.13 7.96 2.96
CA VAL A 150 -11.50 9.14 2.15
C VAL A 150 -12.85 9.72 2.59
N ILE A 151 -13.86 8.88 2.79
CA ILE A 151 -15.19 9.33 3.23
C ILE A 151 -15.14 9.95 4.62
N ILE A 152 -14.45 9.31 5.57
CA ILE A 152 -14.37 9.76 6.96
C ILE A 152 -13.64 11.10 7.08
N THR A 153 -12.58 11.28 6.30
CA THR A 153 -11.76 12.51 6.34
C THR A 153 -12.40 13.71 5.64
N HIS A 154 -13.46 13.50 4.84
CA HIS A 154 -14.13 14.55 4.06
C HIS A 154 -15.64 14.57 4.30
N ARG A 155 -16.04 14.50 5.56
CA ARG A 155 -17.47 14.55 5.94
C ARG A 155 -18.14 15.86 5.54
N ASP A 156 -17.39 16.94 5.48
CA ASP A 156 -17.90 18.27 5.13
C ASP A 156 -18.16 18.42 3.62
N ASP A 157 -17.54 17.56 2.77
CA ASP A 157 -17.73 17.54 1.32
C ASP A 157 -17.97 16.11 0.79
N MET A 158 -19.06 15.51 1.25
CA MET A 158 -19.46 14.14 0.89
C MET A 158 -19.65 13.96 -0.61
N ARG A 159 -20.08 15.00 -1.35
CA ARG A 159 -20.26 14.91 -2.80
C ARG A 159 -18.93 14.66 -3.51
N MET A 160 -17.90 15.41 -3.13
CA MET A 160 -16.57 15.22 -3.70
C MET A 160 -15.94 13.91 -3.22
N ALA A 161 -16.10 13.53 -1.95
CA ALA A 161 -15.63 12.27 -1.42
C ALA A 161 -16.17 11.06 -2.20
N PHE A 162 -17.49 11.02 -2.45
CA PHE A 162 -18.10 9.97 -3.27
C PHE A 162 -17.59 9.98 -4.73
N LYS A 163 -17.37 11.16 -5.31
CA LYS A 163 -16.78 11.25 -6.65
C LYS A 163 -15.38 10.66 -6.69
N VAL A 164 -14.54 10.94 -5.69
CA VAL A 164 -13.21 10.36 -5.54
C VAL A 164 -13.28 8.84 -5.43
N VAL A 165 -14.10 8.35 -4.51
CA VAL A 165 -14.27 6.91 -4.29
C VAL A 165 -14.74 6.20 -5.57
N ASN A 166 -15.69 6.77 -6.29
CA ASN A 166 -16.22 6.18 -7.52
C ASN A 166 -15.17 6.09 -8.65
N ILE A 167 -14.25 7.04 -8.71
CA ILE A 167 -13.17 7.04 -9.72
C ILE A 167 -12.02 6.11 -9.32
N CYS A 168 -11.64 6.11 -8.02
CA CYS A 168 -10.41 5.47 -7.54
C CYS A 168 -10.63 4.01 -7.12
N SER A 169 -11.82 3.63 -6.63
CA SER A 169 -12.03 2.34 -5.97
C SER A 169 -11.71 1.15 -6.87
N ILE A 170 -12.31 1.06 -8.03
CA ILE A 170 -12.15 -0.10 -8.91
C ILE A 170 -10.69 -0.31 -9.33
N PRO A 171 -9.99 0.71 -9.90
CA PRO A 171 -8.60 0.50 -10.29
C PRO A 171 -7.68 0.19 -9.11
N MET A 172 -7.85 0.87 -7.97
CA MET A 172 -6.99 0.62 -6.80
C MET A 172 -7.23 -0.77 -6.22
N ILE A 173 -8.49 -1.18 -6.02
CA ILE A 173 -8.84 -2.53 -5.54
C ILE A 173 -8.25 -3.61 -6.45
N VAL A 174 -8.47 -3.50 -7.77
CA VAL A 174 -8.02 -4.51 -8.72
C VAL A 174 -6.50 -4.63 -8.74
N PHE A 175 -5.77 -3.50 -8.84
CA PHE A 175 -4.32 -3.53 -8.94
C PHE A 175 -3.63 -3.91 -7.62
N THR A 176 -4.18 -3.52 -6.47
CA THR A 176 -3.63 -3.92 -5.17
C THR A 176 -3.91 -5.40 -4.90
N ALA A 177 -5.11 -5.89 -5.20
CA ALA A 177 -5.45 -7.30 -5.04
C ALA A 177 -4.59 -8.21 -5.94
N ILE A 178 -4.50 -7.91 -7.24
CA ILE A 178 -3.69 -8.68 -8.19
C ILE A 178 -2.19 -8.58 -7.86
N GLY A 179 -1.73 -7.40 -7.44
CA GLY A 179 -0.33 -7.20 -7.09
C GLY A 179 0.09 -7.92 -5.81
N LEU A 180 -0.86 -8.24 -4.93
CA LEU A 180 -0.59 -8.99 -3.70
C LEU A 180 -0.68 -10.51 -3.93
N ALA A 181 -1.43 -10.95 -4.93
CA ALA A 181 -1.66 -12.35 -5.31
C ALA A 181 -0.56 -12.95 -6.16
#